data_2a66e59b1c9953cac3826e79a952df3c
#
_entry.id   2a66e59b1c9953cac3826e79a952df3c
#
_cell.length_a   1.000
_cell.length_b   1.000
_cell.length_c   1.000
_cell.angle_alpha   90.00
_cell.angle_beta   90.00
_cell.angle_gamma   90.00
#
_symmetry.space_group_name_H-M   'P 1'
#
loop_
_entity.id
_entity.type
_entity.pdbx_description
1 polymer ?
#
loop_
_entity_poly.entity_id
_entity_poly.type
_entity_poly.pdbx_seq_one_letter_code
_entity_poly.pdbx_strand_id
1 'polypeptide(L)'
;MSVIIPAHNEESYLGACLSALLCSAPVLFRDGQPVPVQVVVAANGCTDRTCAVARGFGSRMTRRGWKLVILDIAQGSKIGALNAADARASGDVRIYLDADVNVGPDLLRQTWEALQGPLPRYASGRMDIIEPACFASRAYREIYRRVPFQTRTIPGAGYFAVNAAGRARWEIFPDVIADDLFVRLQFDKNERIQLSDSFRWELTEGFRALVRVRRRQDTGTRDLLARFPRLVANEDKPRFEPGELRRLALRFPVGMAVYCAVALMSRLPARSEAWARGRS
;
A
#
# COMPACT_ATOMS: atom_id res chain seq x y z
N MET A 1 -12.43 11.50 -8.58
CA MET A 1 -11.44 10.54 -8.02
C MET A 1 -11.28 10.81 -6.53
N SER A 2 -11.19 9.77 -5.70
CA SER A 2 -10.94 9.90 -4.25
C SER A 2 -9.66 9.19 -3.84
N VAL A 3 -8.80 9.88 -3.07
CA VAL A 3 -7.59 9.32 -2.45
C VAL A 3 -7.90 9.11 -0.95
N ILE A 4 -7.80 7.87 -0.48
CA ILE A 4 -8.13 7.44 0.88
C ILE A 4 -6.82 7.12 1.60
N ILE A 5 -6.57 7.81 2.72
CA ILE A 5 -5.32 7.72 3.47
C ILE A 5 -5.66 7.38 4.94
N PRO A 6 -5.59 6.10 5.35
CA PRO A 6 -5.62 5.75 6.76
C PRO A 6 -4.31 6.18 7.43
N ALA A 7 -4.38 6.86 8.58
CA ALA A 7 -3.20 7.35 9.30
C ALA A 7 -3.33 7.08 10.80
N HIS A 8 -2.28 6.52 11.42
CA HIS A 8 -2.20 6.29 12.85
C HIS A 8 -0.81 6.67 13.36
N ASN A 9 -0.70 7.82 14.02
CA ASN A 9 0.58 8.38 14.50
C ASN A 9 1.60 8.55 13.34
N GLU A 10 1.20 9.28 12.30
CA GLU A 10 1.97 9.49 11.08
C GLU A 10 2.41 10.96 10.90
N GLU A 11 2.59 11.72 12.02
CA GLU A 11 2.97 13.14 11.95
C GLU A 11 4.27 13.37 11.15
N SER A 12 5.20 12.41 11.18
CA SER A 12 6.50 12.49 10.51
C SER A 12 6.43 12.19 9.00
N TYR A 13 5.41 11.46 8.54
CA TYR A 13 5.32 10.96 7.15
C TYR A 13 4.21 11.62 6.34
N LEU A 14 3.05 11.86 6.95
CA LEU A 14 1.85 12.36 6.26
C LEU A 14 2.11 13.66 5.49
N GLY A 15 2.96 14.55 6.01
CA GLY A 15 3.31 15.80 5.33
C GLY A 15 4.01 15.59 3.99
N ALA A 16 4.93 14.62 3.90
CA ALA A 16 5.60 14.25 2.66
C ALA A 16 4.63 13.58 1.68
N CYS A 17 3.78 12.66 2.15
CA CYS A 17 2.75 12.01 1.38
C CYS A 17 1.78 13.04 0.72
N LEU A 18 1.22 13.96 1.50
CA LEU A 18 0.32 15.00 0.99
C LEU A 18 1.02 15.99 0.05
N SER A 19 2.31 16.27 0.28
CA SER A 19 3.12 17.10 -0.62
C SER A 19 3.36 16.40 -1.95
N ALA A 20 3.67 15.10 -1.96
CA ALA A 20 3.83 14.32 -3.18
C ALA A 20 2.54 14.29 -4.01
N LEU A 21 1.38 14.11 -3.38
CA LEU A 21 0.08 14.23 -4.05
C LEU A 21 -0.10 15.62 -4.70
N LEU A 22 0.20 16.70 -3.98
CA LEU A 22 0.08 18.06 -4.51
C LEU A 22 1.07 18.38 -5.64
N CYS A 23 2.19 17.70 -5.71
CA CYS A 23 3.18 17.84 -6.78
C CYS A 23 2.91 16.94 -8.00
N SER A 24 1.89 16.07 -7.95
CA SER A 24 1.56 15.21 -9.09
C SER A 24 1.01 16.01 -10.27
N ALA A 25 1.15 15.45 -11.47
CA ALA A 25 0.62 16.04 -12.70
C ALA A 25 -0.90 16.26 -12.62
N PRO A 26 -1.44 17.24 -13.35
CA PRO A 26 -2.89 17.42 -13.44
C PRO A 26 -3.58 16.16 -13.98
N VAL A 27 -4.71 15.82 -13.36
CA VAL A 27 -5.59 14.76 -13.86
C VAL A 27 -6.74 15.43 -14.61
N LEU A 28 -6.88 15.12 -15.90
CA LEU A 28 -7.83 15.75 -16.76
C LEU A 28 -8.80 14.73 -17.38
N PHE A 29 -10.02 15.16 -17.65
CA PHE A 29 -10.94 14.46 -18.54
C PHE A 29 -10.45 14.55 -20.00
N ARG A 30 -11.07 13.79 -20.90
CA ARG A 30 -10.71 13.80 -22.33
C ARG A 30 -10.94 15.17 -23.01
N ASP A 31 -11.85 15.97 -22.49
CA ASP A 31 -12.14 17.34 -22.95
C ASP A 31 -11.18 18.39 -22.34
N GLY A 32 -10.19 17.97 -21.57
CA GLY A 32 -9.21 18.83 -20.93
C GLY A 32 -9.66 19.47 -19.62
N GLN A 33 -10.90 19.22 -19.16
CA GLN A 33 -11.35 19.73 -17.87
C GLN A 33 -10.69 18.99 -16.71
N PRO A 34 -10.41 19.68 -15.59
CA PRO A 34 -9.83 19.03 -14.40
C PRO A 34 -10.78 17.98 -13.80
N VAL A 35 -10.25 16.80 -13.51
CA VAL A 35 -10.99 15.78 -12.76
C VAL A 35 -11.11 16.23 -11.31
N PRO A 36 -12.31 16.26 -10.71
CA PRO A 36 -12.47 16.55 -9.29
C PRO A 36 -11.72 15.52 -8.42
N VAL A 37 -10.82 16.02 -7.59
CA VAL A 37 -10.03 15.17 -6.66
C VAL A 37 -10.46 15.46 -5.23
N GLN A 38 -10.75 14.39 -4.50
CA GLN A 38 -11.00 14.41 -3.07
C GLN A 38 -9.89 13.62 -2.37
N VAL A 39 -9.32 14.19 -1.32
CA VAL A 39 -8.38 13.50 -0.42
C VAL A 39 -9.08 13.31 0.92
N VAL A 40 -9.20 12.06 1.38
CA VAL A 40 -9.81 11.70 2.65
C VAL A 40 -8.72 11.14 3.56
N VAL A 41 -8.31 11.91 4.55
CA VAL A 41 -7.36 11.45 5.59
C VAL A 41 -8.16 10.95 6.78
N ALA A 42 -8.05 9.65 7.09
CA ALA A 42 -8.68 9.03 8.25
C ALA A 42 -7.64 8.82 9.36
N ALA A 43 -7.46 9.85 10.20
CA ALA A 43 -6.65 9.78 11.39
C ALA A 43 -7.39 8.94 12.44
N ASN A 44 -6.77 7.83 12.89
CA ASN A 44 -7.44 6.89 13.76
C ASN A 44 -6.59 6.56 14.99
N GLY A 45 -7.15 6.79 16.20
CA GLY A 45 -6.48 6.59 17.47
C GLY A 45 -5.16 7.34 17.59
N CYS A 46 -5.03 8.51 16.93
CA CYS A 46 -3.79 9.28 16.94
C CYS A 46 -3.59 9.98 18.28
N THR A 47 -2.36 9.92 18.79
CA THR A 47 -1.92 10.61 20.01
C THR A 47 -0.89 11.71 19.72
N ASP A 48 -0.45 11.82 18.45
CA ASP A 48 0.50 12.79 17.93
C ASP A 48 -0.20 13.92 17.14
N ARG A 49 0.57 14.68 16.37
CA ARG A 49 0.06 15.81 15.58
C ARG A 49 -0.44 15.44 14.19
N THR A 50 -0.72 14.16 13.90
CA THR A 50 -1.18 13.69 12.57
C THR A 50 -2.36 14.53 12.04
N CYS A 51 -3.40 14.76 12.84
CA CYS A 51 -4.55 15.58 12.44
C CYS A 51 -4.17 17.05 12.18
N ALA A 52 -3.26 17.62 12.98
CA ALA A 52 -2.79 18.98 12.78
C ALA A 52 -2.00 19.11 11.48
N VAL A 53 -1.13 18.14 11.16
CA VAL A 53 -0.41 18.06 9.88
C VAL A 53 -1.40 18.05 8.72
N ALA A 54 -2.41 17.16 8.76
CA ALA A 54 -3.42 17.10 7.70
C ALA A 54 -4.16 18.45 7.51
N ARG A 55 -4.60 19.09 8.60
CA ARG A 55 -5.28 20.40 8.56
C ARG A 55 -4.41 21.48 7.92
N GLY A 56 -3.10 21.46 8.16
CA GLY A 56 -2.13 22.40 7.56
C GLY A 56 -2.08 22.38 6.03
N PHE A 57 -2.58 21.32 5.38
CA PHE A 57 -2.64 21.20 3.93
C PHE A 57 -3.93 21.78 3.30
N GLY A 58 -4.93 22.16 4.09
CA GLY A 58 -6.24 22.63 3.61
C GLY A 58 -6.16 23.70 2.54
N SER A 59 -5.46 24.81 2.82
CA SER A 59 -5.30 25.92 1.87
C SER A 59 -4.59 25.52 0.57
N ARG A 60 -3.60 24.61 0.65
CA ARG A 60 -2.86 24.12 -0.53
C ARG A 60 -3.75 23.24 -1.40
N MET A 61 -4.55 22.35 -0.80
CA MET A 61 -5.52 21.50 -1.49
C MET A 61 -6.58 22.36 -2.17
N THR A 62 -7.16 23.35 -1.48
CA THR A 62 -8.15 24.26 -2.05
C THR A 62 -7.60 25.05 -3.25
N ARG A 63 -6.37 25.59 -3.15
CA ARG A 63 -5.73 26.29 -4.28
C ARG A 63 -5.53 25.41 -5.51
N ARG A 64 -5.35 24.09 -5.31
CA ARG A 64 -5.27 23.10 -6.38
C ARG A 64 -6.66 22.70 -6.93
N GLY A 65 -7.74 23.18 -6.36
CA GLY A 65 -9.10 22.76 -6.69
C GLY A 65 -9.49 21.39 -6.10
N TRP A 66 -8.76 20.92 -5.09
CA TRP A 66 -9.00 19.63 -4.47
C TRP A 66 -9.75 19.78 -3.15
N LYS A 67 -10.61 18.80 -2.85
CA LYS A 67 -11.34 18.72 -1.59
C LYS A 67 -10.56 17.87 -0.57
N LEU A 68 -10.24 18.45 0.58
CA LEU A 68 -9.67 17.71 1.71
C LEU A 68 -10.77 17.42 2.73
N VAL A 69 -10.86 16.14 3.13
CA VAL A 69 -11.73 15.67 4.22
C VAL A 69 -10.82 15.03 5.28
N ILE A 70 -10.98 15.40 6.53
CA ILE A 70 -10.22 14.83 7.65
C ILE A 70 -11.22 14.19 8.59
N LEU A 71 -11.04 12.89 8.83
CA LEU A 71 -11.79 12.13 9.82
C LEU A 71 -10.87 11.93 11.03
N ASP A 72 -11.33 12.41 12.18
CA ASP A 72 -10.64 12.23 13.47
C ASP A 72 -11.39 11.13 14.23
N ILE A 73 -10.83 9.91 14.21
CA ILE A 73 -11.47 8.70 14.70
C ILE A 73 -10.78 8.31 16.00
N ALA A 74 -11.50 8.32 17.12
CA ALA A 74 -10.94 8.04 18.44
C ALA A 74 -10.36 6.62 18.56
N GLN A 75 -10.98 5.64 17.90
CA GLN A 75 -10.54 4.25 17.97
C GLN A 75 -9.44 3.95 16.95
N GLY A 76 -8.31 3.40 17.40
CA GLY A 76 -7.22 2.95 16.54
C GLY A 76 -7.57 1.62 15.82
N SER A 77 -7.86 1.70 14.51
CA SER A 77 -8.08 0.56 13.64
C SER A 77 -7.86 0.93 12.18
N LYS A 78 -6.89 0.33 11.51
CA LYS A 78 -6.67 0.57 10.07
C LYS A 78 -7.93 0.25 9.26
N ILE A 79 -8.57 -0.87 9.55
CA ILE A 79 -9.78 -1.31 8.85
C ILE A 79 -10.96 -0.38 9.14
N GLY A 80 -11.14 0.05 10.40
CA GLY A 80 -12.13 1.06 10.76
C GLY A 80 -11.90 2.38 10.03
N ALA A 81 -10.66 2.83 9.92
CA ALA A 81 -10.28 4.03 9.16
C ALA A 81 -10.57 3.88 7.66
N LEU A 82 -10.20 2.74 7.06
CA LEU A 82 -10.51 2.45 5.66
C LEU A 82 -12.02 2.49 5.38
N ASN A 83 -12.82 1.81 6.20
CA ASN A 83 -14.28 1.78 6.06
C ASN A 83 -14.91 3.17 6.22
N ALA A 84 -14.48 3.94 7.23
CA ALA A 84 -14.99 5.28 7.46
C ALA A 84 -14.62 6.24 6.33
N ALA A 85 -13.38 6.17 5.81
CA ALA A 85 -12.93 7.00 4.71
C ALA A 85 -13.58 6.61 3.38
N ASP A 86 -13.73 5.32 3.13
CA ASP A 86 -14.37 4.80 1.93
C ASP A 86 -15.85 5.19 1.83
N ALA A 87 -16.56 5.22 2.96
CA ALA A 87 -17.93 5.73 3.04
C ALA A 87 -18.04 7.23 2.75
N ARG A 88 -16.95 8.01 2.87
CA ARG A 88 -16.89 9.45 2.54
C ARG A 88 -16.35 9.72 1.14
N ALA A 89 -15.82 8.70 0.50
CA ALA A 89 -15.28 8.81 -0.86
C ALA A 89 -16.41 8.98 -1.88
N SER A 90 -16.33 10.04 -2.68
CA SER A 90 -17.34 10.40 -3.67
C SER A 90 -16.93 10.10 -5.11
N GLY A 91 -15.68 9.74 -5.34
CA GLY A 91 -15.17 9.48 -6.68
C GLY A 91 -15.34 8.03 -7.14
N ASP A 92 -15.61 7.83 -8.42
CA ASP A 92 -15.74 6.51 -9.06
C ASP A 92 -14.42 5.74 -9.09
N VAL A 93 -13.30 6.44 -9.16
CA VAL A 93 -11.95 5.89 -8.97
C VAL A 93 -11.54 6.14 -7.53
N ARG A 94 -11.20 5.07 -6.82
CA ARG A 94 -10.74 5.10 -5.43
C ARG A 94 -9.31 4.61 -5.34
N ILE A 95 -8.45 5.44 -4.79
CA ILE A 95 -7.05 5.15 -4.50
C ILE A 95 -6.92 4.96 -3.00
N TYR A 96 -6.32 3.85 -2.59
CA TYR A 96 -5.96 3.55 -1.21
C TYR A 96 -4.45 3.72 -1.09
N LEU A 97 -4.03 4.65 -0.24
CA LEU A 97 -2.66 5.11 -0.11
C LEU A 97 -2.24 5.10 1.36
N ASP A 98 -1.18 4.37 1.69
CA ASP A 98 -0.63 4.42 3.05
C ASP A 98 0.01 5.80 3.31
N ALA A 99 -0.08 6.30 4.54
CA ALA A 99 0.35 7.65 4.92
C ALA A 99 1.88 7.87 4.86
N ASP A 100 2.66 6.79 4.81
CA ASP A 100 4.12 6.77 4.68
C ASP A 100 4.61 6.55 3.24
N VAL A 101 3.70 6.60 2.25
CA VAL A 101 3.99 6.39 0.83
C VAL A 101 3.98 7.72 0.07
N ASN A 102 4.96 7.93 -0.81
CA ASN A 102 5.05 9.10 -1.67
C ASN A 102 4.83 8.69 -3.13
N VAL A 103 3.77 9.20 -3.74
CA VAL A 103 3.44 8.94 -5.14
C VAL A 103 4.39 9.61 -6.12
N GLY A 104 4.65 8.98 -7.25
CA GLY A 104 5.36 9.59 -8.38
C GLY A 104 4.50 10.67 -9.07
N PRO A 105 5.14 11.49 -9.92
CA PRO A 105 4.49 12.66 -10.51
C PRO A 105 3.32 12.32 -11.43
N ASP A 106 3.36 11.22 -12.14
CA ASP A 106 2.34 10.81 -13.11
C ASP A 106 1.37 9.75 -12.59
N LEU A 107 1.57 9.25 -11.36
CA LEU A 107 0.86 8.08 -10.87
C LEU A 107 -0.65 8.29 -10.78
N LEU A 108 -1.11 9.47 -10.33
CA LEU A 108 -2.53 9.78 -10.25
C LEU A 108 -3.18 9.87 -11.64
N ARG A 109 -2.48 10.51 -12.59
CA ARG A 109 -2.94 10.62 -13.98
C ARG A 109 -3.06 9.25 -14.63
N GLN A 110 -2.02 8.41 -14.54
CA GLN A 110 -2.03 7.05 -15.07
C GLN A 110 -3.11 6.18 -14.41
N THR A 111 -3.33 6.34 -13.11
CA THR A 111 -4.40 5.64 -12.39
C THR A 111 -5.77 6.02 -12.94
N TRP A 112 -6.02 7.32 -13.13
CA TRP A 112 -7.26 7.79 -13.72
C TRP A 112 -7.50 7.22 -15.11
N GLU A 113 -6.49 7.30 -15.99
CA GLU A 113 -6.56 6.80 -17.36
C GLU A 113 -6.81 5.29 -17.44
N ALA A 114 -6.11 4.50 -16.61
CA ALA A 114 -6.20 3.04 -16.60
C ALA A 114 -7.54 2.51 -16.07
N LEU A 115 -8.18 3.24 -15.16
CA LEU A 115 -9.39 2.81 -14.47
C LEU A 115 -10.69 3.30 -15.11
N GLN A 116 -10.62 3.86 -16.33
CA GLN A 116 -11.81 4.26 -17.08
C GLN A 116 -12.55 3.05 -17.66
N GLY A 117 -13.88 3.17 -17.75
CA GLY A 117 -14.75 2.16 -18.36
C GLY A 117 -15.54 1.33 -17.35
N PRO A 118 -16.50 0.52 -17.85
CA PRO A 118 -17.49 -0.15 -17.02
C PRO A 118 -17.03 -1.47 -16.41
N LEU A 119 -15.94 -2.07 -16.93
CA LEU A 119 -15.43 -3.34 -16.42
C LEU A 119 -14.66 -3.15 -15.12
N PRO A 120 -14.75 -4.09 -14.17
CA PRO A 120 -13.97 -4.04 -12.95
C PRO A 120 -12.46 -4.01 -13.24
N ARG A 121 -11.74 -3.08 -12.60
CA ARG A 121 -10.30 -2.91 -12.78
C ARG A 121 -9.62 -2.56 -11.46
N TYR A 122 -8.42 -3.09 -11.32
CA TYR A 122 -7.48 -2.81 -10.25
C TYR A 122 -6.18 -2.27 -10.86
N ALA A 123 -5.58 -1.27 -10.26
CA ALA A 123 -4.30 -0.73 -10.71
C ALA A 123 -3.37 -0.45 -9.53
N SER A 124 -2.07 -0.60 -9.76
CA SER A 124 -1.03 -0.16 -8.83
C SER A 124 0.20 0.33 -9.59
N GLY A 125 0.93 1.26 -8.99
CA GLY A 125 2.24 1.72 -9.46
C GLY A 125 3.34 0.68 -9.21
N ARG A 126 4.55 0.99 -9.71
CA ARG A 126 5.75 0.23 -9.35
C ARG A 126 6.23 0.65 -7.97
N MET A 127 6.50 -0.33 -7.11
CA MET A 127 7.07 -0.05 -5.80
C MET A 127 8.56 0.27 -5.93
N ASP A 128 8.94 1.51 -5.66
CA ASP A 128 10.34 1.93 -5.52
C ASP A 128 10.72 1.91 -4.04
N ILE A 129 11.49 0.88 -3.65
CA ILE A 129 11.92 0.70 -2.27
C ILE A 129 13.11 1.60 -2.01
N ILE A 130 12.93 2.62 -1.18
CA ILE A 130 13.98 3.56 -0.76
C ILE A 130 15.13 2.78 -0.13
N GLU A 131 16.36 3.24 -0.35
CA GLU A 131 17.52 2.59 0.22
C GLU A 131 17.56 2.78 1.75
N PRO A 132 17.51 1.66 2.53
CA PRO A 132 17.53 1.74 3.98
C PRO A 132 18.89 2.20 4.53
N ALA A 133 18.88 2.83 5.69
CA ALA A 133 20.10 3.22 6.39
C ALA A 133 20.83 2.02 7.02
N CYS A 134 20.07 1.06 7.59
CA CYS A 134 20.64 -0.11 8.26
C CYS A 134 21.18 -1.14 7.26
N PHE A 135 22.36 -1.68 7.54
CA PHE A 135 22.99 -2.72 6.72
C PHE A 135 22.11 -3.95 6.50
N ALA A 136 21.45 -4.46 7.54
CA ALA A 136 20.59 -5.64 7.42
C ALA A 136 19.39 -5.37 6.48
N SER A 137 18.79 -4.18 6.56
CA SER A 137 17.69 -3.78 5.70
C SER A 137 18.14 -3.55 4.25
N ARG A 138 19.33 -2.94 4.03
CA ARG A 138 19.95 -2.84 2.68
C ARG A 138 20.16 -4.22 2.07
N ALA A 139 20.78 -5.13 2.81
CA ALA A 139 21.04 -6.49 2.34
C ALA A 139 19.73 -7.24 2.03
N TYR A 140 18.70 -7.12 2.89
CA TYR A 140 17.39 -7.70 2.64
C TYR A 140 16.72 -7.13 1.38
N ARG A 141 16.75 -5.79 1.20
CA ARG A 141 16.19 -5.08 0.05
C ARG A 141 16.72 -5.63 -1.28
N GLU A 142 18.02 -6.00 -1.35
CA GLU A 142 18.64 -6.50 -2.60
C GLU A 142 17.90 -7.73 -3.15
N ILE A 143 17.42 -8.60 -2.30
CA ILE A 143 16.62 -9.77 -2.70
C ILE A 143 15.14 -9.44 -2.79
N TYR A 144 14.59 -8.74 -1.80
CA TYR A 144 13.16 -8.48 -1.70
C TYR A 144 12.60 -7.76 -2.95
N ARG A 145 13.32 -6.76 -3.49
CA ARG A 145 12.91 -6.07 -4.73
C ARG A 145 12.99 -6.94 -5.98
N ARG A 146 13.61 -8.12 -5.91
CA ARG A 146 13.81 -9.05 -7.03
C ARG A 146 13.01 -10.32 -6.92
N VAL A 147 12.25 -10.51 -5.84
CA VAL A 147 11.40 -11.70 -5.74
C VAL A 147 10.31 -11.68 -6.80
N PRO A 148 9.93 -12.83 -7.37
CA PRO A 148 8.94 -12.90 -8.44
C PRO A 148 7.62 -12.20 -8.12
N PHE A 149 7.20 -12.22 -6.87
CA PHE A 149 5.98 -11.50 -6.44
C PHE A 149 6.07 -9.98 -6.68
N GLN A 150 7.26 -9.36 -6.49
CA GLN A 150 7.45 -7.93 -6.74
C GLN A 150 7.63 -7.60 -8.23
N THR A 151 8.22 -8.52 -9.01
CA THR A 151 8.64 -8.24 -10.37
C THR A 151 7.68 -8.75 -11.44
N ARG A 152 6.81 -9.71 -11.12
CA ARG A 152 5.92 -10.40 -12.07
C ARG A 152 4.45 -10.33 -11.68
N THR A 153 4.10 -9.70 -10.54
CA THR A 153 2.73 -9.44 -10.14
C THR A 153 2.52 -7.96 -9.84
N ILE A 154 1.31 -7.61 -9.46
CA ILE A 154 0.92 -6.26 -9.04
C ILE A 154 0.53 -6.34 -7.57
N PRO A 155 1.48 -6.18 -6.61
CA PRO A 155 1.22 -6.41 -5.20
C PRO A 155 0.21 -5.46 -4.58
N GLY A 156 0.31 -4.17 -4.88
CA GLY A 156 -0.55 -3.12 -4.33
C GLY A 156 -0.26 -2.71 -2.89
N ALA A 157 0.80 -3.24 -2.29
CA ALA A 157 1.19 -2.84 -0.94
C ALA A 157 1.55 -1.36 -0.89
N GLY A 158 0.87 -0.60 -0.02
CA GLY A 158 1.06 0.84 0.16
C GLY A 158 0.35 1.74 -0.86
N TYR A 159 0.06 1.25 -2.08
CA TYR A 159 -0.70 1.96 -3.10
C TYR A 159 -1.47 1.00 -3.99
N PHE A 160 -2.77 1.12 -4.03
CA PHE A 160 -3.61 0.48 -5.03
C PHE A 160 -4.86 1.31 -5.32
N ALA A 161 -5.47 1.06 -6.47
CA ALA A 161 -6.67 1.76 -6.88
C ALA A 161 -7.64 0.83 -7.60
N VAL A 162 -8.92 1.17 -7.52
CA VAL A 162 -10.00 0.45 -8.18
C VAL A 162 -11.01 1.42 -8.77
N ASN A 163 -11.69 1.04 -9.85
CA ASN A 163 -12.84 1.78 -10.35
C ASN A 163 -14.14 1.40 -9.60
N ALA A 164 -15.24 2.09 -9.89
CA ALA A 164 -16.53 1.86 -9.24
C ALA A 164 -17.01 0.41 -9.37
N ALA A 165 -16.90 -0.20 -10.56
CA ALA A 165 -17.29 -1.59 -10.79
C ALA A 165 -16.40 -2.56 -9.99
N GLY A 166 -15.10 -2.28 -9.87
CA GLY A 166 -14.20 -3.04 -9.03
C GLY A 166 -14.53 -2.89 -7.54
N ARG A 167 -14.80 -1.66 -7.08
CA ARG A 167 -15.16 -1.38 -5.68
C ARG A 167 -16.45 -2.09 -5.27
N ALA A 168 -17.39 -2.28 -6.17
CA ALA A 168 -18.65 -2.97 -5.89
C ALA A 168 -18.51 -4.46 -5.54
N ARG A 169 -17.31 -5.05 -5.65
CA ARG A 169 -17.06 -6.48 -5.34
C ARG A 169 -17.03 -6.80 -3.86
N TRP A 170 -16.97 -5.81 -3.01
CA TRP A 170 -17.07 -5.99 -1.55
C TRP A 170 -17.88 -4.85 -0.92
N GLU A 171 -18.55 -5.15 0.20
CA GLU A 171 -19.35 -4.18 0.94
C GLU A 171 -18.45 -3.30 1.83
N ILE A 172 -17.86 -3.90 2.86
CA ILE A 172 -16.92 -3.26 3.77
C ILE A 172 -15.61 -4.06 3.81
N PHE A 173 -14.51 -3.39 4.15
CA PHE A 173 -13.28 -4.11 4.43
C PHE A 173 -13.47 -4.99 5.65
N PRO A 174 -13.20 -6.30 5.55
CA PRO A 174 -13.23 -7.20 6.69
C PRO A 174 -12.07 -6.89 7.64
N ASP A 175 -12.23 -7.25 8.92
CA ASP A 175 -11.15 -7.11 9.90
C ASP A 175 -10.06 -8.15 9.62
N VAL A 176 -9.08 -7.75 8.80
CA VAL A 176 -7.94 -8.55 8.36
C VAL A 176 -6.66 -7.72 8.39
N ILE A 177 -5.52 -8.38 8.55
CA ILE A 177 -4.20 -7.71 8.53
C ILE A 177 -3.79 -7.36 7.09
N ALA A 178 -4.12 -8.22 6.13
CA ALA A 178 -3.72 -8.11 4.72
C ALA A 178 -4.87 -7.49 3.88
N ASP A 179 -5.20 -6.22 4.15
CA ASP A 179 -6.25 -5.47 3.48
C ASP A 179 -5.97 -5.25 1.98
N ASP A 180 -4.72 -4.99 1.64
CA ASP A 180 -4.24 -4.87 0.25
C ASP A 180 -4.40 -6.17 -0.53
N LEU A 181 -4.02 -7.31 0.07
CA LEU A 181 -4.19 -8.62 -0.52
C LEU A 181 -5.68 -8.99 -0.65
N PHE A 182 -6.52 -8.65 0.35
CA PHE A 182 -7.97 -8.86 0.26
C PHE A 182 -8.55 -8.20 -0.98
N VAL A 183 -8.19 -6.94 -1.23
CA VAL A 183 -8.68 -6.22 -2.42
C VAL A 183 -8.08 -6.78 -3.69
N ARG A 184 -6.76 -7.01 -3.74
CA ARG A 184 -6.08 -7.56 -4.91
C ARG A 184 -6.71 -8.87 -5.39
N LEU A 185 -7.06 -9.76 -4.48
CA LEU A 185 -7.65 -11.05 -4.78
C LEU A 185 -9.15 -11.00 -5.17
N GLN A 186 -9.81 -9.83 -5.11
CA GLN A 186 -11.13 -9.65 -5.73
C GLN A 186 -11.05 -9.60 -7.26
N PHE A 187 -9.86 -9.47 -7.83
CA PHE A 187 -9.64 -9.33 -9.28
C PHE A 187 -8.81 -10.50 -9.81
N ASP A 188 -9.12 -10.99 -10.98
CA ASP A 188 -8.24 -11.91 -11.71
C ASP A 188 -7.02 -11.15 -12.26
N LYS A 189 -6.02 -11.89 -12.78
CA LYS A 189 -4.77 -11.25 -13.24
C LYS A 189 -4.97 -10.32 -14.45
N ASN A 190 -6.01 -10.53 -15.28
CA ASN A 190 -6.25 -9.74 -16.49
C ASN A 190 -6.97 -8.42 -16.15
N GLU A 191 -7.58 -8.33 -14.98
CA GLU A 191 -8.23 -7.13 -14.47
C GLU A 191 -7.26 -6.22 -13.68
N ARG A 192 -6.02 -6.70 -13.44
CA ARG A 192 -4.98 -5.96 -12.73
C ARG A 192 -4.04 -5.28 -13.70
N ILE A 193 -3.81 -4.00 -13.51
CA ILE A 193 -3.02 -3.13 -14.38
C ILE A 193 -1.80 -2.62 -13.63
N GLN A 194 -0.60 -2.93 -14.14
CA GLN A 194 0.64 -2.34 -13.67
C GLN A 194 0.85 -0.97 -14.36
N LEU A 195 0.86 0.08 -13.59
CA LEU A 195 1.19 1.43 -14.08
C LEU A 195 2.70 1.57 -14.27
N SER A 196 3.11 2.45 -15.18
CA SER A 196 4.53 2.66 -15.49
C SER A 196 5.22 3.56 -14.47
N ASP A 197 4.49 4.49 -13.84
CA ASP A 197 5.02 5.33 -12.77
C ASP A 197 5.10 4.57 -11.44
N SER A 198 5.87 5.10 -10.51
CA SER A 198 6.20 4.45 -9.24
C SER A 198 5.69 5.24 -8.04
N PHE A 199 5.71 4.59 -6.91
CA PHE A 199 5.60 5.21 -5.60
C PHE A 199 6.78 4.80 -4.73
N ARG A 200 7.26 5.71 -3.89
CA ARG A 200 8.36 5.48 -2.96
C ARG A 200 7.82 4.85 -1.67
N TRP A 201 8.44 3.74 -1.29
CA TRP A 201 8.04 2.95 -0.12
C TRP A 201 9.26 2.68 0.78
N GLU A 202 9.10 2.85 2.08
CA GLU A 202 10.17 2.62 3.04
C GLU A 202 10.14 1.21 3.61
N LEU A 203 11.28 0.53 3.53
CA LEU A 203 11.47 -0.75 4.20
C LEU A 203 11.80 -0.52 5.68
N THR A 204 11.21 -1.32 6.56
CA THR A 204 11.50 -1.24 8.00
C THR A 204 12.98 -1.48 8.30
N GLU A 205 13.51 -0.78 9.32
CA GLU A 205 14.93 -0.78 9.65
C GLU A 205 15.30 -1.85 10.70
N GLY A 206 16.30 -2.64 10.36
CA GLY A 206 16.92 -3.62 11.24
C GLY A 206 16.33 -5.03 11.15
N PHE A 207 17.19 -6.02 11.43
CA PHE A 207 16.85 -7.45 11.27
C PHE A 207 15.61 -7.88 12.09
N ARG A 208 15.53 -7.48 13.35
CA ARG A 208 14.40 -7.85 14.23
C ARG A 208 13.07 -7.28 13.73
N ALA A 209 13.09 -6.05 13.24
CA ALA A 209 11.90 -5.40 12.68
C ALA A 209 11.48 -6.08 11.36
N LEU A 210 12.42 -6.44 10.48
CA LEU A 210 12.15 -7.23 9.27
C LEU A 210 11.46 -8.57 9.60
N VAL A 211 11.97 -9.30 10.60
CA VAL A 211 11.36 -10.57 11.05
C VAL A 211 9.93 -10.33 11.56
N ARG A 212 9.70 -9.28 12.35
CA ARG A 212 8.38 -8.94 12.90
C ARG A 212 7.39 -8.60 11.80
N VAL A 213 7.77 -7.73 10.86
CA VAL A 213 6.92 -7.34 9.73
C VAL A 213 6.62 -8.54 8.83
N ARG A 214 7.62 -9.36 8.50
CA ARG A 214 7.44 -10.56 7.69
C ARG A 214 6.48 -11.55 8.36
N ARG A 215 6.64 -11.80 9.67
CA ARG A 215 5.73 -12.67 10.42
C ARG A 215 4.30 -12.17 10.40
N ARG A 216 4.10 -10.85 10.59
CA ARG A 216 2.78 -10.22 10.51
C ARG A 216 2.16 -10.41 9.13
N GLN A 217 2.93 -10.20 8.05
CA GLN A 217 2.46 -10.40 6.66
C GLN A 217 2.12 -11.87 6.38
N ASP A 218 3.00 -12.81 6.76
CA ASP A 218 2.77 -14.25 6.56
C ASP A 218 1.54 -14.74 7.36
N THR A 219 1.31 -14.23 8.57
CA THR A 219 0.12 -14.53 9.37
C THR A 219 -1.12 -13.93 8.74
N GLY A 220 -1.10 -12.63 8.39
CA GLY A 220 -2.24 -11.97 7.75
C GLY A 220 -2.66 -12.64 6.43
N THR A 221 -1.69 -13.06 5.61
CA THR A 221 -1.97 -13.81 4.38
C THR A 221 -2.65 -15.15 4.67
N ARG A 222 -2.13 -15.91 5.63
CA ARG A 222 -2.69 -17.22 6.01
C ARG A 222 -4.12 -17.08 6.53
N ASP A 223 -4.34 -16.14 7.44
CA ASP A 223 -5.64 -15.90 8.05
C ASP A 223 -6.68 -15.42 7.01
N LEU A 224 -6.25 -14.55 6.10
CA LEU A 224 -7.10 -14.10 4.99
C LEU A 224 -7.55 -15.26 4.11
N LEU A 225 -6.61 -16.09 3.63
CA LEU A 225 -6.92 -17.21 2.73
C LEU A 225 -7.76 -18.29 3.43
N ALA A 226 -7.57 -18.50 4.73
CA ALA A 226 -8.42 -19.40 5.53
C ALA A 226 -9.86 -18.89 5.67
N ARG A 227 -10.03 -17.58 5.89
CA ARG A 227 -11.36 -16.96 6.04
C ARG A 227 -12.10 -16.76 4.71
N PHE A 228 -11.36 -16.58 3.61
CA PHE A 228 -11.92 -16.31 2.29
C PHE A 228 -11.37 -17.29 1.24
N PRO A 229 -11.65 -18.59 1.33
CA PRO A 229 -11.07 -19.61 0.44
C PRO A 229 -11.38 -19.38 -1.04
N ARG A 230 -12.50 -18.72 -1.36
CA ARG A 230 -12.87 -18.35 -2.74
C ARG A 230 -11.83 -17.42 -3.39
N LEU A 231 -11.11 -16.61 -2.63
CA LEU A 231 -10.12 -15.69 -3.14
C LEU A 231 -8.82 -16.38 -3.60
N VAL A 232 -8.58 -17.62 -3.15
CA VAL A 232 -7.41 -18.41 -3.55
C VAL A 232 -7.35 -18.62 -5.06
N ALA A 233 -8.50 -18.68 -5.74
CA ALA A 233 -8.57 -18.84 -7.21
C ALA A 233 -7.84 -17.69 -7.95
N ASN A 234 -7.78 -16.49 -7.35
CA ASN A 234 -7.12 -15.33 -7.93
C ASN A 234 -5.68 -15.13 -7.42
N GLU A 235 -5.15 -16.06 -6.60
CA GLU A 235 -3.76 -16.00 -6.16
C GLU A 235 -2.82 -16.46 -7.27
N ASP A 236 -1.99 -15.54 -7.74
CA ASP A 236 -1.07 -15.74 -8.85
C ASP A 236 0.40 -15.60 -8.44
N LYS A 237 0.72 -15.89 -7.16
CA LYS A 237 2.07 -15.76 -6.62
C LYS A 237 3.07 -16.63 -7.39
N PRO A 238 3.95 -16.03 -8.21
CA PRO A 238 4.85 -16.79 -9.06
C PRO A 238 5.98 -17.38 -8.22
N ARG A 239 6.51 -18.51 -8.68
CA ARG A 239 7.72 -19.12 -8.14
C ARG A 239 8.96 -18.57 -8.85
N PHE A 240 10.12 -18.73 -8.23
CA PHE A 240 11.39 -18.52 -8.90
C PHE A 240 11.54 -19.52 -10.07
N GLU A 241 12.08 -19.03 -11.17
CA GLU A 241 12.44 -19.92 -12.29
C GLU A 241 13.66 -20.78 -11.94
N PRO A 242 13.83 -21.92 -12.61
CA PRO A 242 15.02 -22.75 -12.41
C PRO A 242 16.32 -21.94 -12.57
N GLY A 243 17.19 -22.01 -11.58
CA GLY A 243 18.48 -21.30 -11.58
C GLY A 243 18.42 -19.80 -11.20
N GLU A 244 17.25 -19.17 -11.16
CA GLU A 244 17.12 -17.74 -10.77
C GLU A 244 17.58 -17.52 -9.33
N LEU A 245 17.13 -18.36 -8.40
CA LEU A 245 17.55 -18.29 -7.00
C LEU A 245 19.05 -18.46 -6.84
N ARG A 246 19.67 -19.39 -7.60
CA ARG A 246 21.14 -19.59 -7.60
C ARG A 246 21.85 -18.35 -8.13
N ARG A 247 21.38 -17.76 -9.22
CA ARG A 247 21.96 -16.52 -9.78
C ARG A 247 21.89 -15.35 -8.77
N LEU A 248 20.76 -15.19 -8.07
CA LEU A 248 20.61 -14.19 -7.04
C LEU A 248 21.54 -14.46 -5.84
N ALA A 249 21.68 -15.71 -5.41
CA ALA A 249 22.56 -16.08 -4.31
C ALA A 249 24.05 -15.82 -4.65
N LEU A 250 24.47 -16.10 -5.88
CA LEU A 250 25.83 -15.81 -6.33
C LEU A 250 26.13 -14.31 -6.46
N ARG A 251 25.13 -13.54 -6.95
CA ARG A 251 25.30 -12.10 -7.16
C ARG A 251 25.17 -11.28 -5.86
N PHE A 252 24.34 -11.72 -4.93
CA PHE A 252 24.02 -11.03 -3.68
C PHE A 252 24.09 -12.01 -2.49
N PRO A 253 25.25 -12.60 -2.17
CA PRO A 253 25.35 -13.67 -1.17
C PRO A 253 24.91 -13.21 0.23
N VAL A 254 25.32 -12.02 0.66
CA VAL A 254 24.92 -11.43 1.94
C VAL A 254 23.43 -11.12 1.96
N GLY A 255 22.90 -10.55 0.90
CA GLY A 255 21.46 -10.28 0.76
C GLY A 255 20.64 -11.56 0.85
N MET A 256 21.08 -12.63 0.17
CA MET A 256 20.42 -13.94 0.22
C MET A 256 20.46 -14.54 1.63
N ALA A 257 21.61 -14.47 2.30
CA ALA A 257 21.75 -14.98 3.69
C ALA A 257 20.79 -14.24 4.62
N VAL A 258 20.74 -12.90 4.57
CA VAL A 258 19.82 -12.09 5.40
C VAL A 258 18.37 -12.38 5.04
N TYR A 259 18.01 -12.46 3.75
CA TYR A 259 16.65 -12.75 3.31
C TYR A 259 16.17 -14.13 3.78
N CYS A 260 17.00 -15.16 3.65
CA CYS A 260 16.69 -16.50 4.13
C CYS A 260 16.59 -16.55 5.66
N ALA A 261 17.49 -15.87 6.39
CA ALA A 261 17.44 -15.79 7.84
C ALA A 261 16.14 -15.11 8.32
N VAL A 262 15.74 -14.00 7.72
CA VAL A 262 14.44 -13.33 8.02
C VAL A 262 13.28 -14.29 7.75
N ALA A 263 13.26 -14.96 6.60
CA ALA A 263 12.20 -15.88 6.21
C ALA A 263 12.11 -17.10 7.15
N LEU A 264 13.25 -17.62 7.62
CA LEU A 264 13.30 -18.72 8.59
C LEU A 264 12.83 -18.27 9.97
N MET A 265 13.37 -17.16 10.47
CA MET A 265 13.03 -16.62 11.78
C MET A 265 11.57 -16.18 11.89
N SER A 266 10.96 -15.72 10.80
CA SER A 266 9.54 -15.36 10.79
C SER A 266 8.61 -16.56 11.00
N ARG A 267 9.06 -17.77 10.68
CA ARG A 267 8.30 -19.03 10.83
C ARG A 267 8.43 -19.66 12.22
N LEU A 268 9.49 -19.31 12.96
CA LEU A 268 9.66 -19.83 14.32
C LEU A 268 8.63 -19.21 15.26
N PRO A 269 8.11 -19.97 16.26
CA PRO A 269 7.20 -19.41 17.24
C PRO A 269 7.88 -18.25 17.97
N ALA A 270 7.15 -17.16 18.15
CA ALA A 270 7.64 -16.06 18.98
C ALA A 270 7.81 -16.60 20.40
N ARG A 271 9.01 -16.50 20.98
CA ARG A 271 9.12 -16.53 22.43
C ARG A 271 8.21 -15.41 22.94
N SER A 272 7.33 -15.75 23.89
CA SER A 272 6.28 -14.87 24.41
C SER A 272 6.84 -13.49 24.80
N GLU A 273 6.87 -12.57 23.84
CA GLU A 273 6.93 -11.15 24.12
C GLU A 273 5.49 -10.66 24.05
N ALA A 274 5.03 -10.11 25.16
CA ALA A 274 3.74 -9.46 25.25
C ALA A 274 3.54 -8.57 24.02
N TRP A 275 2.34 -8.60 23.46
CA TRP A 275 1.88 -7.94 22.26
C TRP A 275 2.37 -6.47 22.16
N ALA A 276 3.51 -6.25 21.54
CA ALA A 276 4.02 -4.93 21.25
C ALA A 276 3.54 -4.54 19.84
N ARG A 277 2.60 -3.59 19.81
CA ARG A 277 2.21 -2.89 18.58
C ARG A 277 3.47 -2.37 17.90
N GLY A 278 3.60 -2.61 16.60
CA GLY A 278 4.72 -2.13 15.84
C GLY A 278 4.74 -0.59 15.79
N ARG A 279 5.92 -0.06 16.02
CA ARG A 279 6.39 1.32 16.05
C ARG A 279 6.07 2.10 17.32
N SER A 280 7.06 2.22 18.21
CA SER A 280 7.33 3.37 19.03
C SER A 280 8.19 4.34 18.25
#